data_793bfac91ff95f79184720cda55c0255
#
_entry.id   793bfac91ff95f79184720cda55c0255
#
_cell.length_a   1.000
_cell.length_b   1.000
_cell.length_c   1.000
_cell.angle_alpha   90.00
_cell.angle_beta   90.00
_cell.angle_gamma   90.00
#
_symmetry.space_group_name_H-M   'P 1'
#
loop_
_entity.id
_entity.type
_entity.pdbx_description
1 polymer ?
#
loop_
_entity_poly.entity_id
_entity_poly.type
_entity_poly.pdbx_seq_one_letter_code
_entity_poly.pdbx_strand_id
1 'polypeptide(L)'
;MGRLKKLKKIRIHREGTHILWGSFLLLLLINAALYWGIDCKIPFYVVAVASIVVYLLMVNFFRCPIRLFGQDTEKIVVAPADGKIVVIEEVDENEYFHDRRLMVSIFMSIVNVHANWYPVDGTIKKVAHHNGNFMKAWVPKASTENERSTVVIETPEGVEILTRQIAGAVARRIVTYAEVGEECYIDEHMGFIKFGSRVDVYLPLGTEVCVSMGQLTTGNQTVIAKLK
;
A
#
# COMPACT_ATOMS: atom_id res chain seq x y z
N MET A 1 -19.41 -17.14 6.67
CA MET A 1 -19.47 -17.84 5.36
C MET A 1 -19.32 -16.80 4.25
N GLY A 2 -18.06 -16.52 3.86
CA GLY A 2 -17.71 -15.43 2.97
C GLY A 2 -18.32 -15.58 1.57
N ARG A 3 -18.88 -14.50 1.05
CA ARG A 3 -19.39 -14.42 -0.33
C ARG A 3 -18.24 -14.64 -1.31
N LEU A 4 -18.15 -15.84 -1.91
CA LEU A 4 -17.32 -16.10 -3.09
C LEU A 4 -17.84 -15.26 -4.27
N LYS A 5 -17.43 -14.01 -4.37
CA LYS A 5 -17.58 -13.23 -5.61
C LYS A 5 -16.69 -13.88 -6.66
N LYS A 6 -17.24 -14.17 -7.87
CA LYS A 6 -16.45 -14.59 -9.04
C LYS A 6 -15.33 -13.58 -9.28
N LEU A 7 -14.09 -13.96 -8.96
CA LEU A 7 -12.95 -13.07 -8.89
C LEU A 7 -12.30 -12.96 -10.29
N LYS A 8 -12.21 -11.76 -10.84
CA LYS A 8 -11.27 -11.47 -11.92
C LYS A 8 -9.86 -11.46 -11.30
N LYS A 9 -8.91 -12.21 -11.88
CA LYS A 9 -7.55 -12.38 -11.34
C LYS A 9 -6.76 -11.07 -11.17
N ILE A 10 -7.03 -10.06 -12.00
CA ILE A 10 -6.43 -8.72 -11.92
C ILE A 10 -7.52 -7.71 -12.28
N ARG A 11 -7.58 -6.63 -11.53
CA ARG A 11 -8.45 -5.47 -11.79
C ARG A 11 -7.66 -4.17 -11.64
N ILE A 12 -8.21 -3.10 -12.17
CA ILE A 12 -7.72 -1.75 -11.87
C ILE A 12 -8.33 -1.31 -10.54
N HIS A 13 -7.51 -0.73 -9.69
CA HIS A 13 -7.95 -0.16 -8.43
C HIS A 13 -8.86 1.06 -8.67
N ARG A 14 -9.90 1.23 -7.85
CA ARG A 14 -10.89 2.30 -8.00
C ARG A 14 -10.25 3.69 -8.06
N GLU A 15 -9.19 3.92 -7.29
CA GLU A 15 -8.44 5.19 -7.25
C GLU A 15 -7.69 5.50 -8.54
N GLY A 16 -7.50 4.51 -9.43
CA GLY A 16 -6.84 4.66 -10.73
C GLY A 16 -7.80 4.96 -11.88
N THR A 17 -9.07 4.60 -11.77
CA THR A 17 -10.00 4.61 -12.90
C THR A 17 -10.09 5.98 -13.57
N HIS A 18 -10.38 7.04 -12.80
CA HIS A 18 -10.49 8.40 -13.35
C HIS A 18 -9.15 8.94 -13.87
N ILE A 19 -8.05 8.62 -13.20
CA ILE A 19 -6.71 9.05 -13.60
C ILE A 19 -6.32 8.39 -14.92
N LEU A 20 -6.58 7.10 -15.09
CA LEU A 20 -6.28 6.36 -16.32
C LEU A 20 -7.13 6.87 -17.50
N TRP A 21 -8.42 7.11 -17.30
CA TRP A 21 -9.25 7.68 -18.37
C TRP A 21 -8.82 9.09 -18.75
N GLY A 22 -8.58 9.96 -17.75
CA GLY A 22 -8.13 11.34 -18.02
C GLY A 22 -6.77 11.38 -18.72
N SER A 23 -5.80 10.57 -18.28
CA SER A 23 -4.49 10.48 -18.92
C SER A 23 -4.56 9.87 -20.32
N PHE A 24 -5.41 8.87 -20.55
CA PHE A 24 -5.63 8.30 -21.89
C PHE A 24 -6.13 9.36 -22.86
N LEU A 25 -7.17 10.11 -22.47
CA LEU A 25 -7.71 11.19 -23.31
C LEU A 25 -6.68 12.30 -23.58
N LEU A 26 -5.95 12.70 -22.54
CA LEU A 26 -4.90 13.74 -22.68
C LEU A 26 -3.79 13.28 -23.65
N LEU A 27 -3.29 12.07 -23.49
CA LEU A 27 -2.26 11.50 -24.37
C LEU A 27 -2.78 11.36 -25.81
N LEU A 28 -4.04 10.96 -25.98
CA LEU A 28 -4.67 10.89 -27.30
C LEU A 28 -4.72 12.26 -27.97
N LEU A 29 -5.13 13.31 -27.26
CA LEU A 29 -5.20 14.68 -27.79
C LEU A 29 -3.82 15.22 -28.16
N ILE A 30 -2.80 14.99 -27.32
CA ILE A 30 -1.41 15.39 -27.62
C ILE A 30 -0.92 14.71 -28.90
N ASN A 31 -1.13 13.40 -29.04
CA ASN A 31 -0.71 12.66 -30.22
C ASN A 31 -1.49 13.09 -31.48
N ALA A 32 -2.78 13.36 -31.38
CA ALA A 32 -3.59 13.87 -32.47
C ALA A 32 -3.11 15.26 -32.93
N ALA A 33 -2.85 16.17 -31.99
CA ALA A 33 -2.33 17.50 -32.30
C ALA A 33 -0.97 17.45 -33.03
N LEU A 34 -0.08 16.56 -32.62
CA LEU A 34 1.21 16.36 -33.31
C LEU A 34 1.05 15.74 -34.67
N TYR A 35 0.11 14.82 -34.85
CA TYR A 35 -0.12 14.15 -36.13
C TYR A 35 -0.66 15.10 -37.17
N TRP A 36 -1.60 15.99 -36.84
CA TRP A 36 -2.21 16.92 -37.77
C TRP A 36 -1.51 18.29 -37.84
N GLY A 37 -0.87 18.71 -36.75
CA GLY A 37 -0.28 20.06 -36.64
C GLY A 37 1.15 20.17 -37.16
N ILE A 38 1.86 19.06 -37.42
CA ILE A 38 3.27 19.09 -37.84
C ILE A 38 3.45 18.20 -39.09
N ASP A 39 4.07 18.74 -40.13
CA ASP A 39 4.33 18.03 -41.39
C ASP A 39 5.32 16.86 -41.17
N CYS A 40 6.41 17.11 -40.44
CA CYS A 40 7.37 16.08 -40.08
C CYS A 40 6.75 15.13 -39.06
N LYS A 41 6.61 13.84 -39.38
CA LYS A 41 5.96 12.86 -38.50
C LYS A 41 6.90 12.22 -37.43
N ILE A 42 8.19 12.54 -37.46
CA ILE A 42 9.16 11.98 -36.48
C ILE A 42 8.77 12.33 -35.03
N PRO A 43 8.44 13.61 -34.67
CA PRO A 43 8.00 13.93 -33.30
C PRO A 43 6.76 13.15 -32.86
N PHE A 44 5.79 12.97 -33.78
CA PHE A 44 4.61 12.15 -33.47
C PHE A 44 4.98 10.72 -33.08
N TYR A 45 5.81 10.02 -33.84
CA TYR A 45 6.17 8.63 -33.50
C TYR A 45 6.94 8.53 -32.20
N VAL A 46 7.85 9.45 -31.91
CA VAL A 46 8.60 9.49 -30.64
C VAL A 46 7.65 9.68 -29.46
N VAL A 47 6.73 10.66 -29.55
CA VAL A 47 5.78 10.95 -28.48
C VAL A 47 4.74 9.83 -28.35
N ALA A 48 4.32 9.20 -29.46
CA ALA A 48 3.40 8.06 -29.40
C ALA A 48 3.99 6.87 -28.64
N VAL A 49 5.24 6.51 -28.94
CA VAL A 49 5.94 5.43 -28.20
C VAL A 49 6.09 5.80 -26.73
N ALA A 50 6.53 7.03 -26.41
CA ALA A 50 6.65 7.50 -25.03
C ALA A 50 5.28 7.47 -24.31
N SER A 51 4.20 7.90 -24.97
CA SER A 51 2.83 7.87 -24.43
C SER A 51 2.38 6.45 -24.08
N ILE A 52 2.67 5.47 -24.94
CA ILE A 52 2.34 4.06 -24.68
C ILE A 52 3.10 3.57 -23.44
N VAL A 53 4.41 3.83 -23.35
CA VAL A 53 5.23 3.41 -22.19
C VAL A 53 4.71 4.03 -20.91
N VAL A 54 4.47 5.34 -20.89
CA VAL A 54 3.92 6.04 -19.71
C VAL A 54 2.56 5.48 -19.33
N TYR A 55 1.67 5.28 -20.30
CA TYR A 55 0.34 4.74 -20.00
C TYR A 55 0.40 3.32 -19.42
N LEU A 56 1.25 2.45 -19.96
CA LEU A 56 1.45 1.09 -19.43
C LEU A 56 2.02 1.11 -18.02
N LEU A 57 2.94 2.03 -17.69
CA LEU A 57 3.45 2.21 -16.32
C LEU A 57 2.33 2.65 -15.37
N MET A 58 1.44 3.55 -15.81
CA MET A 58 0.28 3.97 -15.01
C MET A 58 -0.70 2.81 -14.78
N VAL A 59 -1.01 2.02 -15.82
CA VAL A 59 -1.84 0.82 -15.70
C VAL A 59 -1.21 -0.18 -14.72
N ASN A 60 0.09 -0.43 -14.83
CA ASN A 60 0.83 -1.29 -13.91
C ASN A 60 0.76 -0.76 -12.47
N PHE A 61 0.89 0.54 -12.25
CA PHE A 61 0.82 1.16 -10.93
C PHE A 61 -0.56 0.96 -10.27
N PHE A 62 -1.64 1.16 -11.01
CA PHE A 62 -3.00 1.01 -10.51
C PHE A 62 -3.55 -0.42 -10.58
N ARG A 63 -2.70 -1.41 -10.92
CA ARG A 63 -3.14 -2.81 -10.89
C ARG A 63 -3.47 -3.23 -9.46
N CYS A 64 -4.53 -3.99 -9.33
CA CYS A 64 -5.00 -4.51 -8.06
C CYS A 64 -5.32 -6.00 -8.24
N PRO A 65 -4.35 -6.89 -8.03
CA PRO A 65 -4.59 -8.32 -8.09
C PRO A 65 -5.50 -8.75 -6.94
N ILE A 66 -6.40 -9.67 -7.23
CA ILE A 66 -7.20 -10.32 -6.20
C ILE A 66 -6.35 -11.42 -5.59
N ARG A 67 -6.17 -11.34 -4.29
CA ARG A 67 -5.41 -12.31 -3.50
C ARG A 67 -6.28 -12.76 -2.35
N LEU A 68 -6.32 -14.05 -2.10
CA LEU A 68 -6.97 -14.64 -0.94
C LEU A 68 -5.91 -15.34 -0.11
N PHE A 69 -5.90 -15.11 1.18
CA PHE A 69 -5.04 -15.83 2.09
C PHE A 69 -5.67 -17.18 2.38
N GLY A 70 -5.05 -18.24 1.87
CA GLY A 70 -5.63 -19.61 1.90
C GLY A 70 -5.28 -20.44 3.13
N GLN A 71 -4.77 -19.82 4.20
CA GLN A 71 -4.37 -20.47 5.45
C GLN A 71 -5.24 -19.97 6.62
N ASP A 72 -5.08 -20.60 7.77
CA ASP A 72 -5.69 -20.13 9.01
C ASP A 72 -5.13 -18.73 9.35
N THR A 73 -6.02 -17.82 9.75
CA THR A 73 -5.68 -16.44 10.08
C THR A 73 -5.45 -16.21 11.58
N GLU A 74 -5.73 -17.22 12.41
CA GLU A 74 -5.56 -17.13 13.85
C GLU A 74 -4.09 -16.87 14.22
N LYS A 75 -3.86 -15.83 15.00
CA LYS A 75 -2.52 -15.40 15.47
C LYS A 75 -1.48 -15.13 14.38
N ILE A 76 -1.89 -14.93 13.14
CA ILE A 76 -1.00 -14.65 12.01
C ILE A 76 -1.08 -13.16 11.64
N VAL A 77 0.09 -12.57 11.38
CA VAL A 77 0.20 -11.23 10.81
C VAL A 77 0.70 -11.34 9.38
N VAL A 78 -0.11 -10.89 8.43
CA VAL A 78 0.21 -10.94 6.99
C VAL A 78 0.77 -9.61 6.52
N ALA A 79 1.65 -9.63 5.55
CA ALA A 79 2.20 -8.41 4.93
C ALA A 79 1.07 -7.52 4.38
N PRO A 80 0.93 -6.27 4.87
CA PRO A 80 -0.08 -5.34 4.36
C PRO A 80 0.24 -4.80 2.97
N ALA A 81 1.42 -5.07 2.42
CA ALA A 81 1.86 -4.48 1.15
C ALA A 81 2.84 -5.37 0.38
N ASP A 82 2.91 -5.16 -0.95
CA ASP A 82 4.03 -5.62 -1.77
C ASP A 82 5.24 -4.73 -1.52
N GLY A 83 6.39 -5.32 -1.29
CA GLY A 83 7.60 -4.52 -1.13
C GLY A 83 8.80 -5.31 -0.65
N LYS A 84 9.71 -4.58 -0.01
CA LYS A 84 10.93 -5.12 0.59
C LYS A 84 10.97 -4.74 2.06
N ILE A 85 11.28 -5.71 2.92
CA ILE A 85 11.52 -5.46 4.35
C ILE A 85 12.77 -4.57 4.50
N VAL A 86 12.58 -3.40 5.11
CA VAL A 86 13.67 -2.41 5.29
C VAL A 86 13.97 -2.11 6.76
N VAL A 87 13.08 -2.47 7.69
CA VAL A 87 13.28 -2.34 9.13
C VAL A 87 12.66 -3.54 9.84
N ILE A 88 13.37 -4.09 10.81
CA ILE A 88 12.87 -5.00 11.87
C ILE A 88 13.60 -4.59 13.14
N GLU A 89 12.96 -3.80 14.00
CA GLU A 89 13.57 -3.29 15.23
C GLU A 89 12.54 -2.95 16.29
N GLU A 90 12.96 -2.90 17.54
CA GLU A 90 12.14 -2.41 18.64
C GLU A 90 12.26 -0.88 18.72
N VAL A 91 11.12 -0.20 18.70
CA VAL A 91 11.03 1.26 18.71
C VAL A 91 10.00 1.73 19.72
N ASP A 92 10.14 2.96 20.19
CA ASP A 92 9.10 3.63 20.98
C ASP A 92 7.97 4.10 20.06
N GLU A 93 6.76 3.61 20.29
CA GLU A 93 5.57 4.07 19.60
C GLU A 93 4.84 5.12 20.46
N ASN A 94 4.91 6.39 20.05
CA ASN A 94 4.47 7.55 20.85
C ASN A 94 3.11 8.14 20.42
N GLU A 95 2.43 7.54 19.41
CA GLU A 95 1.17 8.09 18.88
C GLU A 95 -0.08 7.44 19.52
N TYR A 96 0.00 6.17 19.85
CA TYR A 96 -1.12 5.39 20.37
C TYR A 96 -0.77 4.58 21.61
N PHE A 97 0.25 3.71 21.53
CA PHE A 97 0.61 2.79 22.60
C PHE A 97 1.38 3.46 23.73
N HIS A 98 2.20 4.44 23.41
CA HIS A 98 3.13 5.10 24.35
C HIS A 98 4.07 4.11 25.05
N ASP A 99 4.44 3.04 24.35
CA ASP A 99 5.33 1.98 24.81
C ASP A 99 6.28 1.51 23.68
N ARG A 100 7.17 0.56 24.04
CA ARG A 100 8.04 -0.08 23.04
C ARG A 100 7.30 -1.16 22.27
N ARG A 101 7.44 -1.13 20.95
CA ARG A 101 6.85 -2.08 20.00
C ARG A 101 7.90 -2.63 19.04
N LEU A 102 7.70 -3.84 18.56
CA LEU A 102 8.46 -4.40 17.45
C LEU A 102 7.89 -3.85 16.13
N MET A 103 8.69 -3.09 15.41
CA MET A 103 8.30 -2.50 14.12
C MET A 103 8.85 -3.32 12.96
N VAL A 104 7.98 -3.71 12.02
CA VAL A 104 8.34 -4.29 10.73
C VAL A 104 7.92 -3.31 9.63
N SER A 105 8.89 -2.83 8.84
CA SER A 105 8.64 -1.85 7.77
C SER A 105 8.82 -2.45 6.39
N ILE A 106 7.85 -2.19 5.50
CA ILE A 106 7.82 -2.65 4.11
C ILE A 106 7.90 -1.44 3.19
N PHE A 107 9.00 -1.30 2.47
CA PHE A 107 9.19 -0.27 1.45
C PHE A 107 8.59 -0.72 0.12
N MET A 108 7.76 0.12 -0.48
CA MET A 108 7.08 -0.11 -1.75
C MET A 108 7.70 0.74 -2.85
N SER A 109 8.33 0.10 -3.83
CA SER A 109 8.80 0.80 -5.04
C SER A 109 7.64 1.07 -5.99
N ILE A 110 7.80 2.02 -6.92
CA ILE A 110 6.76 2.42 -7.90
C ILE A 110 6.25 1.28 -8.79
N VAL A 111 7.00 0.19 -8.91
CA VAL A 111 6.60 -0.97 -9.70
C VAL A 111 5.84 -2.03 -8.91
N ASN A 112 5.77 -1.90 -7.57
CA ASN A 112 4.96 -2.77 -6.72
C ASN A 112 3.46 -2.49 -6.83
N VAL A 113 2.64 -3.39 -6.32
CA VAL A 113 1.21 -3.12 -6.10
C VAL A 113 1.08 -2.15 -4.94
N HIS A 114 0.29 -1.08 -5.11
CA HIS A 114 0.13 -0.01 -4.11
C HIS A 114 -1.17 -0.10 -3.31
N ALA A 115 -2.00 -1.13 -3.55
CA ALA A 115 -3.07 -1.49 -2.63
C ALA A 115 -2.48 -2.02 -1.33
N ASN A 116 -3.09 -1.65 -0.20
CA ASN A 116 -2.72 -2.15 1.11
C ASN A 116 -3.87 -2.98 1.68
N TRP A 117 -3.53 -4.06 2.36
CA TRP A 117 -4.45 -4.99 3.00
C TRP A 117 -4.38 -4.86 4.52
N TYR A 118 -5.42 -5.28 5.20
CA TYR A 118 -5.36 -5.45 6.64
C TYR A 118 -4.38 -6.58 6.98
N PRO A 119 -3.48 -6.37 7.97
CA PRO A 119 -2.47 -7.38 8.33
C PRO A 119 -3.02 -8.51 9.19
N VAL A 120 -4.17 -8.29 9.86
CA VAL A 120 -4.85 -9.22 10.75
C VAL A 120 -6.36 -9.08 10.62
N ASP A 121 -7.09 -10.10 11.03
CA ASP A 121 -8.53 -10.01 11.28
C ASP A 121 -8.77 -9.32 12.64
N GLY A 122 -9.84 -8.53 12.74
CA GLY A 122 -10.17 -7.86 14.00
C GLY A 122 -11.12 -6.70 13.87
N THR A 123 -11.19 -5.88 14.93
CA THR A 123 -12.01 -4.67 14.99
C THR A 123 -11.14 -3.43 14.97
N ILE A 124 -11.50 -2.45 14.16
CA ILE A 124 -10.76 -1.20 14.02
C ILE A 124 -11.02 -0.31 15.23
N LYS A 125 -9.99 -0.05 16.04
CA LYS A 125 -10.07 0.75 17.28
C LYS A 125 -9.77 2.23 17.05
N LYS A 126 -8.88 2.54 16.12
CA LYS A 126 -8.49 3.92 15.81
C LYS A 126 -8.13 4.07 14.34
N VAL A 127 -8.53 5.19 13.78
CA VAL A 127 -8.07 5.68 12.48
C VAL A 127 -7.64 7.13 12.66
N ALA A 128 -6.42 7.47 12.26
CA ALA A 128 -5.90 8.83 12.33
C ALA A 128 -5.13 9.17 11.04
N HIS A 129 -5.33 10.38 10.53
CA HIS A 129 -4.58 10.90 9.41
C HIS A 129 -3.78 12.12 9.87
N HIS A 130 -2.50 12.12 9.56
CA HIS A 130 -1.58 13.19 9.92
C HIS A 130 -0.99 13.80 8.66
N ASN A 131 -1.25 15.08 8.49
CA ASN A 131 -0.54 15.86 7.47
C ASN A 131 0.94 15.98 7.85
N GLY A 132 1.80 15.93 6.87
CA GLY A 132 3.24 15.98 7.11
C GLY A 132 4.05 16.30 5.85
N ASN A 133 5.34 16.06 5.95
CA ASN A 133 6.29 16.25 4.85
C ASN A 133 6.19 15.12 3.81
N PHE A 134 6.91 15.27 2.72
CA PHE A 134 7.03 14.26 1.66
C PHE A 134 8.50 13.90 1.44
N MET A 135 9.16 13.42 2.49
CA MET A 135 10.52 12.91 2.40
C MET A 135 10.53 11.51 1.78
N LYS A 136 11.71 11.07 1.36
CA LYS A 136 11.92 9.72 0.82
C LYS A 136 11.48 8.68 1.86
N ALA A 137 10.56 7.77 1.51
CA ALA A 137 9.93 6.85 2.45
C ALA A 137 10.89 5.86 3.15
N TRP A 138 12.08 5.64 2.60
CA TRP A 138 13.08 4.75 3.22
C TRP A 138 13.91 5.42 4.33
N VAL A 139 13.77 6.72 4.53
CA VAL A 139 14.46 7.44 5.62
C VAL A 139 13.74 7.15 6.95
N PRO A 140 14.44 6.85 8.06
CA PRO A 140 13.82 6.55 9.36
C PRO A 140 12.82 7.61 9.83
N LYS A 141 13.14 8.89 9.70
CA LYS A 141 12.27 10.03 10.07
C LYS A 141 10.95 10.08 9.29
N ALA A 142 10.84 9.40 8.14
CA ALA A 142 9.61 9.40 7.35
C ALA A 142 8.42 8.83 8.14
N SER A 143 8.63 7.90 9.08
CA SER A 143 7.56 7.32 9.91
C SER A 143 6.84 8.35 10.79
N THR A 144 7.52 9.44 11.15
CA THR A 144 7.01 10.45 12.09
C THR A 144 6.75 11.80 11.45
N GLU A 145 7.49 12.15 10.40
CA GLU A 145 7.44 13.49 9.80
C GLU A 145 6.65 13.55 8.48
N ASN A 146 6.49 12.43 7.75
CA ASN A 146 5.72 12.41 6.51
C ASN A 146 4.21 12.36 6.76
N GLU A 147 3.45 12.78 5.73
CA GLU A 147 2.02 12.47 5.66
C GLU A 147 1.80 10.97 5.88
N ARG A 148 0.94 10.64 6.83
CA ARG A 148 0.71 9.24 7.22
C ARG A 148 -0.73 9.00 7.66
N SER A 149 -1.17 7.77 7.51
CA SER A 149 -2.42 7.27 8.07
C SER A 149 -2.13 6.11 9.00
N THR A 150 -2.66 6.17 10.20
CA THR A 150 -2.51 5.16 11.25
C THR A 150 -3.83 4.44 11.46
N VAL A 151 -3.81 3.12 11.43
CA VAL A 151 -4.96 2.24 11.73
C VAL A 151 -4.54 1.30 12.86
N VAL A 152 -5.32 1.26 13.92
CA VAL A 152 -5.14 0.32 15.03
C VAL A 152 -6.25 -0.73 14.97
N ILE A 153 -5.87 -2.00 15.02
CA ILE A 153 -6.77 -3.14 14.92
C ILE A 153 -6.58 -3.99 16.18
N GLU A 154 -7.68 -4.31 16.85
CA GLU A 154 -7.71 -5.28 17.94
C GLU A 154 -8.14 -6.63 17.38
N THR A 155 -7.28 -7.65 17.53
CA THR A 155 -7.61 -9.01 17.12
C THR A 155 -8.67 -9.63 18.04
N PRO A 156 -9.31 -10.75 17.63
CA PRO A 156 -10.28 -11.44 18.51
C PRO A 156 -9.70 -11.85 19.87
N GLU A 157 -8.38 -12.06 19.97
CA GLU A 157 -7.66 -12.39 21.21
C GLU A 157 -7.33 -11.16 22.07
N GLY A 158 -7.74 -9.96 21.67
CA GLY A 158 -7.50 -8.70 22.38
C GLY A 158 -6.09 -8.12 22.18
N VAL A 159 -5.35 -8.58 21.15
CA VAL A 159 -4.04 -8.03 20.82
C VAL A 159 -4.19 -6.85 19.88
N GLU A 160 -3.69 -5.69 20.26
CA GLU A 160 -3.72 -4.50 19.40
C GLU A 160 -2.48 -4.39 18.52
N ILE A 161 -2.70 -4.18 17.22
CA ILE A 161 -1.69 -4.00 16.18
C ILE A 161 -1.91 -2.67 15.50
N LEU A 162 -0.85 -1.88 15.37
CA LEU A 162 -0.90 -0.61 14.66
C LEU A 162 -0.25 -0.77 13.29
N THR A 163 -0.97 -0.35 12.24
CA THR A 163 -0.45 -0.28 10.87
C THR A 163 -0.42 1.17 10.44
N ARG A 164 0.74 1.62 9.95
CA ARG A 164 0.96 3.00 9.52
C ARG A 164 1.32 3.04 8.04
N GLN A 165 0.45 3.65 7.23
CA GLN A 165 0.73 3.99 5.83
C GLN A 165 1.51 5.31 5.80
N ILE A 166 2.62 5.37 5.08
CA ILE A 166 3.53 6.52 5.04
C ILE A 166 3.73 6.94 3.60
N ALA A 167 3.45 8.20 3.29
CA ALA A 167 3.72 8.80 2.00
C ALA A 167 5.22 8.95 1.76
N GLY A 168 5.64 8.83 0.50
CA GLY A 168 7.03 9.09 0.07
C GLY A 168 7.17 10.41 -0.68
N ALA A 169 8.35 10.67 -1.25
CA ALA A 169 8.68 11.93 -1.92
C ALA A 169 7.80 12.25 -3.15
N VAL A 170 7.25 11.25 -3.80
CA VAL A 170 6.35 11.39 -4.96
C VAL A 170 4.89 11.16 -4.55
N ALA A 171 4.66 10.40 -3.47
CA ALA A 171 3.36 10.11 -2.93
C ALA A 171 2.81 11.32 -2.18
N ARG A 172 1.73 11.90 -2.69
CA ARG A 172 1.07 13.06 -2.06
C ARG A 172 -0.34 12.74 -1.55
N ARG A 173 -0.74 11.47 -1.54
CA ARG A 173 -2.07 11.10 -1.07
C ARG A 173 -2.13 9.66 -0.60
N ILE A 174 -2.53 9.50 0.64
CA ILE A 174 -2.93 8.23 1.25
C ILE A 174 -4.45 8.16 1.24
N VAL A 175 -4.99 7.04 0.81
CA VAL A 175 -6.43 6.74 0.94
C VAL A 175 -6.56 5.58 1.91
N THR A 176 -7.30 5.79 2.98
CA THR A 176 -7.60 4.78 4.00
C THR A 176 -9.10 4.47 3.95
N TYR A 177 -9.45 3.19 4.00
CA TYR A 177 -10.84 2.71 3.95
C TYR A 177 -11.34 2.25 5.31
N ALA A 178 -10.47 2.20 6.30
CA ALA A 178 -10.78 1.81 7.65
C ALA A 178 -11.71 2.82 8.33
N GLU A 179 -12.75 2.34 9.01
CA GLU A 179 -13.65 3.13 9.84
C GLU A 179 -13.65 2.55 11.26
N VAL A 180 -13.64 3.43 12.27
CA VAL A 180 -13.59 3.02 13.69
C VAL A 180 -14.85 2.24 14.05
N GLY A 181 -14.67 1.08 14.69
CA GLY A 181 -15.73 0.18 15.12
C GLY A 181 -16.15 -0.87 14.09
N GLU A 182 -15.65 -0.79 12.85
CA GLU A 182 -15.90 -1.83 11.85
C GLU A 182 -14.99 -3.05 12.06
N GLU A 183 -15.50 -4.23 11.67
CA GLU A 183 -14.68 -5.43 11.53
C GLU A 183 -13.85 -5.35 10.25
N CYS A 184 -12.64 -5.85 10.29
CA CYS A 184 -11.76 -5.96 9.15
C CYS A 184 -11.17 -7.36 9.03
N TYR A 185 -10.87 -7.75 7.78
CA TYR A 185 -10.37 -9.08 7.45
C TYR A 185 -9.14 -8.98 6.55
N ILE A 186 -8.23 -9.95 6.71
CA ILE A 186 -6.96 -10.04 5.96
C ILE A 186 -7.15 -9.88 4.45
N ASP A 187 -8.20 -10.47 3.87
CA ASP A 187 -8.47 -10.40 2.43
C ASP A 187 -9.01 -9.05 1.94
N GLU A 188 -9.21 -8.09 2.83
CA GLU A 188 -9.78 -6.78 2.52
C GLU A 188 -8.71 -5.70 2.38
N HIS A 189 -9.03 -4.70 1.57
CA HIS A 189 -8.14 -3.55 1.40
C HIS A 189 -8.31 -2.54 2.52
N MET A 190 -7.22 -2.29 3.26
CA MET A 190 -7.12 -1.21 4.23
C MET A 190 -7.01 0.17 3.55
N GLY A 191 -6.38 0.23 2.37
CA GLY A 191 -6.18 1.50 1.69
C GLY A 191 -5.37 1.43 0.41
N PHE A 192 -4.93 2.60 -0.06
CA PHE A 192 -4.08 2.77 -1.25
C PHE A 192 -3.15 3.97 -1.08
N ILE A 193 -1.85 3.79 -1.36
CA ILE A 193 -0.88 4.88 -1.31
C ILE A 193 -0.43 5.22 -2.72
N LYS A 194 -0.51 6.50 -3.12
CA LYS A 194 -0.16 6.93 -4.48
C LYS A 194 1.32 7.32 -4.56
N PHE A 195 2.13 6.57 -5.34
CA PHE A 195 3.53 6.82 -5.75
C PHE A 195 4.63 6.76 -4.66
N GLY A 196 5.20 5.55 -4.47
CA GLY A 196 6.39 5.31 -3.64
C GLY A 196 6.16 5.55 -2.14
N SER A 197 6.16 4.49 -1.34
CA SER A 197 5.61 4.54 0.00
C SER A 197 6.24 3.49 0.91
N ARG A 198 5.87 3.53 2.17
CA ARG A 198 6.22 2.54 3.17
C ARG A 198 5.00 2.21 4.02
N VAL A 199 4.91 0.97 4.45
CA VAL A 199 3.94 0.56 5.46
C VAL A 199 4.70 -0.03 6.65
N ASP A 200 4.44 0.51 7.84
CA ASP A 200 4.99 0.03 9.10
C ASP A 200 3.91 -0.74 9.85
N VAL A 201 4.29 -1.88 10.42
CA VAL A 201 3.45 -2.69 11.30
C VAL A 201 4.11 -2.74 12.67
N TYR A 202 3.40 -2.31 13.71
CA TYR A 202 3.87 -2.30 15.08
C TYR A 202 3.19 -3.42 15.85
N LEU A 203 3.99 -4.30 16.41
CA LEU A 203 3.60 -5.54 17.06
C LEU A 203 4.01 -5.52 18.55
N PRO A 204 3.37 -6.31 19.41
CA PRO A 204 3.83 -6.50 20.78
C PRO A 204 5.26 -7.03 20.82
N LEU A 205 6.02 -6.67 21.86
CA LEU A 205 7.35 -7.22 22.08
C LEU A 205 7.31 -8.74 22.25
N GLY A 206 8.33 -9.41 21.72
CA GLY A 206 8.44 -10.86 21.76
C GLY A 206 7.54 -11.61 20.78
N THR A 207 6.91 -10.91 19.82
CA THR A 207 6.27 -11.52 18.66
C THR A 207 7.30 -12.24 17.78
N GLU A 208 6.97 -13.45 17.31
CA GLU A 208 7.84 -14.22 16.41
C GLU A 208 7.83 -13.62 15.02
N VAL A 209 8.97 -13.09 14.55
CA VAL A 209 9.12 -12.55 13.19
C VAL A 209 9.42 -13.67 12.21
N CYS A 210 8.65 -13.77 11.14
CA CYS A 210 8.77 -14.81 10.11
C CYS A 210 9.50 -14.35 8.84
N VAL A 211 10.00 -13.12 8.82
CA VAL A 211 10.71 -12.53 7.66
C VAL A 211 12.07 -11.98 8.05
N SER A 212 12.93 -11.75 7.07
CA SER A 212 14.28 -11.20 7.26
C SER A 212 14.43 -9.83 6.58
N MET A 213 15.43 -9.06 7.04
CA MET A 213 15.82 -7.81 6.38
C MET A 213 16.14 -8.05 4.90
N GLY A 214 15.60 -7.22 4.02
CA GLY A 214 15.80 -7.32 2.59
C GLY A 214 14.89 -8.32 1.86
N GLN A 215 14.13 -9.14 2.57
CA GLN A 215 13.17 -10.08 2.00
C GLN A 215 12.07 -9.35 1.22
N LEU A 216 11.64 -9.90 0.08
CA LEU A 216 10.49 -9.42 -0.66
C LEU A 216 9.20 -9.97 -0.05
N THR A 217 8.20 -9.11 0.06
CA THR A 217 6.86 -9.46 0.52
C THR A 217 5.85 -9.34 -0.61
N THR A 218 4.85 -10.20 -0.56
CA THR A 218 3.64 -10.11 -1.36
C THR A 218 2.48 -9.81 -0.40
N GLY A 219 1.87 -8.64 -0.56
CA GLY A 219 0.74 -8.21 0.27
C GLY A 219 -0.38 -9.22 0.24
N ASN A 220 -1.00 -9.45 1.38
CA ASN A 220 -2.02 -10.47 1.61
C ASN A 220 -1.59 -11.93 1.36
N GLN A 221 -0.29 -12.22 1.30
CA GLN A 221 0.22 -13.59 1.06
C GLN A 221 1.39 -13.98 1.96
N THR A 222 2.29 -13.04 2.21
CA THR A 222 3.49 -13.30 3.02
C THR A 222 3.16 -13.17 4.50
N VAL A 223 3.33 -14.23 5.29
CA VAL A 223 3.28 -14.14 6.76
C VAL A 223 4.53 -13.41 7.23
N ILE A 224 4.35 -12.30 7.96
CA ILE A 224 5.47 -11.50 8.48
C ILE A 224 5.75 -11.77 9.95
N ALA A 225 4.74 -12.20 10.71
CA ALA A 225 4.89 -12.53 12.14
C ALA A 225 3.80 -13.49 12.62
N LYS A 226 4.03 -14.09 13.80
CA LYS A 226 3.05 -14.88 14.56
C LYS A 226 2.90 -14.29 15.95
N LEU A 227 1.65 -13.99 16.32
CA LEU A 227 1.29 -13.55 17.67
C LEU A 227 1.36 -14.73 18.64
N LYS A 228 1.57 -14.43 19.92
CA LYS A 228 1.63 -15.44 20.97
C LYS A 228 0.24 -15.92 21.41
#